data_389ff41c042f3ca530b181d7c84789ef
#
_entry.id   389ff41c042f3ca530b181d7c84789ef
#
_cell.length_a   1.000
_cell.length_b   1.000
_cell.length_c   1.000
_cell.angle_alpha   90.00
_cell.angle_beta   90.00
_cell.angle_gamma   90.00
#
_symmetry.space_group_name_H-M   'P 1'
#
loop_
_entity.id
_entity.type
_entity.pdbx_description
1 polymer ?
#
loop_
_entity_poly.entity_id
_entity_poly.type
_entity_poly.pdbx_seq_one_letter_code
_entity_poly.pdbx_strand_id
1 'polypeptide(L)'
;MTRKIMLVEDDQPILDMMDILLRRIGYDPVLVPDVLDALERVKSDPPALILLDIMMTPMNGWEFLEKLRTEYNIHELPVILFTASPSVEERIALMKDPYLGVLQKPVSIPELKTGLEKFLGKPE
;
A
#
# COMPACT_ATOMS: atom_id res chain seq x y z
N MET A 1 15.24 -4.77 13.33
CA MET A 1 14.34 -3.62 13.17
C MET A 1 13.13 -4.01 12.34
N THR A 2 11.96 -3.57 12.75
CA THR A 2 10.74 -3.83 11.98
C THR A 2 10.64 -2.85 10.81
N ARG A 3 10.08 -3.35 9.69
CA ARG A 3 9.87 -2.51 8.51
C ARG A 3 8.57 -1.76 8.62
N LYS A 4 8.58 -0.50 8.17
CA LYS A 4 7.39 0.34 8.18
C LYS A 4 6.54 0.08 6.94
N ILE A 5 5.27 -0.19 7.16
CA ILE A 5 4.28 -0.33 6.09
C ILE A 5 3.31 0.84 6.21
N MET A 6 3.30 1.71 5.21
CA MET A 6 2.36 2.82 5.19
C MET A 6 1.03 2.33 4.66
N LEU A 7 -0.04 2.53 5.41
CA LEU A 7 -1.39 2.22 4.97
C LEU A 7 -2.14 3.51 4.70
N VAL A 8 -2.50 3.75 3.45
CA VAL A 8 -3.25 4.92 3.01
C VAL A 8 -4.69 4.50 2.78
N GLU A 9 -5.56 4.85 3.71
CA GLU A 9 -6.95 4.41 3.76
C GLU A 9 -7.74 5.40 4.59
N ASP A 10 -8.92 5.83 4.13
CA ASP A 10 -9.74 6.79 4.87
C ASP A 10 -10.85 6.14 5.71
N ASP A 11 -11.05 4.85 5.60
CA ASP A 11 -12.05 4.11 6.40
C ASP A 11 -11.43 3.68 7.73
N GLN A 12 -11.88 4.28 8.83
CA GLN A 12 -11.29 4.04 10.15
C GLN A 12 -11.36 2.56 10.60
N PRO A 13 -12.49 1.85 10.42
CA PRO A 13 -12.52 0.42 10.76
C PRO A 13 -11.48 -0.41 10.02
N ILE A 14 -11.22 -0.10 8.75
CA ILE A 14 -10.19 -0.80 7.97
C ILE A 14 -8.80 -0.47 8.51
N LEU A 15 -8.54 0.80 8.82
CA LEU A 15 -7.27 1.20 9.43
C LEU A 15 -7.00 0.44 10.73
N ASP A 16 -8.02 0.36 11.60
CA ASP A 16 -7.88 -0.31 12.90
C ASP A 16 -7.61 -1.80 12.74
N MET A 17 -8.32 -2.45 11.81
CA MET A 17 -8.14 -3.87 11.54
C MET A 17 -6.72 -4.13 10.99
N MET A 18 -6.31 -3.34 10.01
CA MET A 18 -5.02 -3.53 9.36
C MET A 18 -3.86 -3.24 10.31
N ASP A 19 -4.03 -2.30 11.23
CA ASP A 19 -3.02 -2.03 12.26
C ASP A 19 -2.73 -3.30 13.06
N ILE A 20 -3.79 -3.98 13.51
CA ILE A 20 -3.66 -5.21 14.26
C ILE A 20 -3.01 -6.31 13.42
N LEU A 21 -3.47 -6.49 12.19
CA LEU A 21 -2.95 -7.55 11.31
C LEU A 21 -1.48 -7.35 10.98
N LEU A 22 -1.08 -6.14 10.63
CA LEU A 22 0.30 -5.84 10.28
C LEU A 22 1.25 -6.05 11.45
N ARG A 23 0.86 -5.61 12.65
CA ARG A 23 1.67 -5.83 13.85
C ARG A 23 1.79 -7.31 14.18
N ARG A 24 0.72 -8.07 13.99
CA ARG A 24 0.72 -9.51 14.26
C ARG A 24 1.65 -10.25 13.30
N ILE A 25 1.77 -9.79 12.06
CA ILE A 25 2.66 -10.39 11.06
C ILE A 25 4.14 -10.01 11.33
N GLY A 26 4.38 -8.90 12.01
CA GLY A 26 5.73 -8.47 12.35
C GLY A 26 6.19 -7.18 11.70
N TYR A 27 5.26 -6.36 11.23
CA TYR A 27 5.58 -5.06 10.62
C TYR A 27 5.17 -3.91 11.54
N ASP A 28 5.66 -2.72 11.21
CA ASP A 28 5.33 -1.49 11.92
C ASP A 28 4.41 -0.65 11.03
N PRO A 29 3.09 -0.64 11.30
CA PRO A 29 2.15 0.10 10.45
C PRO A 29 2.22 1.60 10.71
N VAL A 30 2.18 2.37 9.63
CA VAL A 30 2.04 3.82 9.66
C VAL A 30 0.69 4.13 9.01
N LEU A 31 -0.28 4.48 9.82
CA LEU A 31 -1.66 4.70 9.35
C LEU A 31 -1.84 6.15 8.90
N VAL A 32 -2.22 6.34 7.65
CA VAL A 32 -2.37 7.67 7.07
C VAL A 32 -3.74 7.78 6.39
N PRO A 33 -4.71 8.39 7.06
CA PRO A 33 -6.06 8.53 6.48
C PRO A 33 -6.18 9.59 5.40
N ASP A 34 -5.21 10.49 5.28
CA ASP A 34 -5.23 11.58 4.33
C ASP A 34 -4.22 11.31 3.19
N VAL A 35 -4.73 11.16 1.97
CA VAL A 35 -3.90 10.82 0.81
C VAL A 35 -2.86 11.89 0.49
N LEU A 36 -3.16 13.16 0.73
CA LEU A 36 -2.21 14.24 0.46
C LEU A 36 -1.09 14.25 1.50
N ASP A 37 -1.42 13.97 2.76
CA ASP A 37 -0.43 13.81 3.82
C ASP A 37 0.49 12.61 3.52
N ALA A 38 -0.07 11.54 2.96
CA ALA A 38 0.71 10.36 2.58
C ALA A 38 1.79 10.70 1.56
N LEU A 39 1.48 11.49 0.55
CA LEU A 39 2.47 11.93 -0.44
C LEU A 39 3.62 12.69 0.21
N GLU A 40 3.31 13.59 1.13
CA GLU A 40 4.35 14.35 1.83
C GLU A 40 5.23 13.46 2.71
N ARG A 41 4.62 12.51 3.41
CA ARG A 41 5.36 11.58 4.27
C ARG A 41 6.29 10.68 3.49
N VAL A 42 5.92 10.27 2.29
CA VAL A 42 6.80 9.43 1.46
C VAL A 42 8.11 10.14 1.14
N LYS A 43 8.07 11.45 0.95
CA LYS A 43 9.28 12.21 0.69
C LYS A 43 10.18 12.34 1.91
N SER A 44 9.59 12.62 3.08
CA SER A 44 10.34 12.93 4.29
C SER A 44 10.75 11.69 5.08
N ASP A 45 9.92 10.65 5.06
CA ASP A 45 10.15 9.42 5.83
C ASP A 45 9.57 8.23 5.07
N PRO A 46 10.26 7.78 4.00
CA PRO A 46 9.72 6.72 3.14
C PRO A 46 9.56 5.41 3.88
N PRO A 47 8.39 4.73 3.69
CA PRO A 47 8.18 3.40 4.26
C PRO A 47 8.89 2.33 3.42
N ALA A 48 8.86 1.09 3.90
CA ALA A 48 9.36 -0.03 3.11
C ALA A 48 8.39 -0.42 2.00
N LEU A 49 7.10 -0.17 2.20
CA LEU A 49 6.05 -0.50 1.25
C LEU A 49 4.79 0.33 1.57
N ILE A 50 4.00 0.62 0.56
CA ILE A 50 2.71 1.31 0.72
C ILE A 50 1.56 0.36 0.38
N LEU A 51 0.61 0.21 1.31
CA LEU A 51 -0.69 -0.38 1.04
C LEU A 51 -1.65 0.77 0.77
N LEU A 52 -2.25 0.78 -0.41
CA LEU A 52 -2.95 1.95 -0.92
C LEU A 52 -4.36 1.60 -1.38
N ASP A 53 -5.34 2.20 -0.73
CA ASP A 53 -6.72 2.09 -1.19
C ASP A 53 -6.91 2.90 -2.48
N ILE A 54 -7.70 2.36 -3.41
CA ILE A 54 -7.94 3.05 -4.69
C ILE A 54 -9.02 4.11 -4.53
N MET A 55 -10.06 3.81 -3.75
CA MET A 55 -11.25 4.66 -3.66
C MET A 55 -11.12 5.71 -2.56
N MET A 56 -10.34 6.76 -2.84
CA MET A 56 -10.15 7.88 -1.91
C MET A 56 -10.37 9.22 -2.58
N THR A 57 -10.58 10.24 -1.77
CA THR A 57 -10.69 11.63 -2.21
C THR A 57 -9.75 12.49 -1.36
N PRO A 58 -9.26 13.62 -1.85
CA PRO A 58 -9.48 14.23 -3.17
C PRO A 58 -8.72 13.56 -4.31
N MET A 59 -7.82 12.63 -4.01
CA MET A 59 -6.99 11.93 -4.97
C MET A 59 -7.20 10.42 -4.79
N ASN A 60 -7.49 9.70 -5.87
CA ASN A 60 -7.63 8.25 -5.79
C ASN A 60 -6.27 7.55 -5.84
N GLY A 61 -6.27 6.23 -5.64
CA GLY A 61 -5.03 5.45 -5.59
C GLY A 61 -4.24 5.47 -6.90
N TRP A 62 -4.93 5.50 -8.04
CA TRP A 62 -4.25 5.58 -9.34
C TRP A 62 -3.51 6.89 -9.52
N GLU A 63 -4.14 7.99 -9.14
CA GLU A 63 -3.53 9.30 -9.20
C GLU A 63 -2.33 9.42 -8.25
N PHE A 64 -2.46 8.84 -7.06
CA PHE A 64 -1.36 8.78 -6.10
C PHE A 64 -0.16 8.03 -6.68
N LEU A 65 -0.42 6.85 -7.27
CA LEU A 65 0.62 6.04 -7.87
C LEU A 65 1.31 6.77 -9.00
N GLU A 66 0.55 7.43 -9.86
CA GLU A 66 1.10 8.20 -10.98
C GLU A 66 2.02 9.31 -10.47
N LYS A 67 1.58 10.08 -9.49
CA LYS A 67 2.41 11.14 -8.90
C LYS A 67 3.70 10.58 -8.30
N LEU A 68 3.57 9.47 -7.59
CA LEU A 68 4.72 8.83 -6.95
C LEU A 68 5.78 8.44 -7.98
N ARG A 69 5.36 7.80 -9.07
CA ARG A 69 6.26 7.27 -10.09
C ARG A 69 6.80 8.35 -11.04
N THR A 70 5.96 9.29 -11.46
CA THR A 70 6.34 10.27 -12.47
C THR A 70 6.79 11.60 -11.88
N GLU A 71 5.96 12.21 -11.03
CA GLU A 71 6.25 13.53 -10.49
C GLU A 71 7.34 13.51 -9.43
N TYR A 72 7.29 12.53 -8.53
CA TYR A 72 8.28 12.39 -7.45
C TYR A 72 9.44 11.49 -7.85
N ASN A 73 9.32 10.83 -8.99
CA ASN A 73 10.39 9.98 -9.54
C ASN A 73 10.81 8.85 -8.60
N ILE A 74 9.85 8.32 -7.85
CA ILE A 74 10.07 7.20 -6.92
C ILE A 74 9.58 5.92 -7.58
N HIS A 75 10.50 5.10 -8.12
CA HIS A 75 10.15 3.95 -8.94
C HIS A 75 10.25 2.61 -8.23
N GLU A 76 11.10 2.50 -7.21
CA GLU A 76 11.40 1.22 -6.58
C GLU A 76 10.72 0.99 -5.23
N LEU A 77 9.90 1.92 -4.79
CA LEU A 77 9.10 1.75 -3.58
C LEU A 77 7.90 0.87 -3.91
N PRO A 78 7.78 -0.33 -3.29
CA PRO A 78 6.67 -1.20 -3.58
C PRO A 78 5.33 -0.60 -3.15
N VAL A 79 4.34 -0.72 -4.03
CA VAL A 79 2.97 -0.31 -3.76
C VAL A 79 2.05 -1.49 -4.01
N ILE A 80 1.21 -1.80 -3.03
CA ILE A 80 0.16 -2.81 -3.18
C ILE A 80 -1.17 -2.08 -3.13
N LEU A 81 -1.92 -2.14 -4.23
CA LEU A 81 -3.26 -1.57 -4.29
C LEU A 81 -4.23 -2.51 -3.57
N PHE A 82 -5.07 -1.92 -2.74
CA PHE A 82 -5.96 -2.64 -1.85
C PHE A 82 -7.39 -2.29 -2.26
N THR A 83 -8.12 -3.25 -2.84
CA THR A 83 -9.37 -2.95 -3.52
C THR A 83 -10.38 -4.09 -3.47
N ALA A 84 -11.67 -3.76 -3.58
CA ALA A 84 -12.73 -4.74 -3.75
C ALA A 84 -13.02 -5.06 -5.22
N SER A 85 -12.41 -4.34 -6.17
CA SER A 85 -12.67 -4.52 -7.60
C SER A 85 -11.74 -5.57 -8.22
N PRO A 86 -12.28 -6.64 -8.84
CA PRO A 86 -11.44 -7.66 -9.48
C PRO A 86 -10.77 -7.19 -10.77
N SER A 87 -11.27 -6.13 -11.41
CA SER A 87 -10.71 -5.65 -12.68
C SER A 87 -9.35 -4.96 -12.53
N VAL A 88 -8.94 -4.66 -11.31
CA VAL A 88 -7.68 -3.97 -11.03
C VAL A 88 -6.47 -4.82 -11.43
N GLU A 89 -6.56 -6.14 -11.29
CA GLU A 89 -5.46 -7.03 -11.65
C GLU A 89 -5.09 -6.93 -13.13
N GLU A 90 -6.10 -6.83 -14.00
CA GLU A 90 -5.86 -6.68 -15.44
C GLU A 90 -5.16 -5.36 -15.75
N ARG A 91 -5.57 -4.29 -15.08
CA ARG A 91 -4.97 -2.97 -15.28
C ARG A 91 -3.52 -2.96 -14.82
N ILE A 92 -3.23 -3.58 -13.68
CA ILE A 92 -1.86 -3.69 -13.16
C ILE A 92 -0.97 -4.45 -14.13
N ALA A 93 -1.46 -5.55 -14.70
CA ALA A 93 -0.68 -6.35 -15.64
C ALA A 93 -0.25 -5.54 -16.88
N LEU A 94 -1.10 -4.61 -17.33
CA LEU A 94 -0.78 -3.74 -18.45
C LEU A 94 0.26 -2.68 -18.12
N MET A 95 0.38 -2.29 -16.87
CA MET A 95 1.30 -1.23 -16.45
C MET A 95 2.76 -1.68 -16.42
N LYS A 96 3.00 -2.98 -16.28
CA LYS A 96 4.35 -3.56 -16.26
C LYS A 96 5.29 -2.92 -15.24
N ASP A 97 4.74 -2.60 -14.07
CA ASP A 97 5.50 -2.04 -12.95
C ASP A 97 5.89 -3.19 -12.03
N PRO A 98 7.19 -3.56 -11.91
CA PRO A 98 7.59 -4.69 -11.07
C PRO A 98 7.41 -4.45 -9.58
N TYR A 99 7.20 -3.20 -9.17
CA TYR A 99 7.00 -2.81 -7.77
C TYR A 99 5.54 -2.50 -7.47
N LEU A 100 4.62 -3.06 -8.24
CA LEU A 100 3.20 -2.85 -8.07
C LEU A 100 2.48 -4.19 -7.92
N GLY A 101 1.65 -4.30 -6.88
CA GLY A 101 0.84 -5.48 -6.65
C GLY A 101 -0.59 -5.10 -6.27
N VAL A 102 -1.42 -6.10 -6.04
CA VAL A 102 -2.81 -5.91 -5.63
C VAL A 102 -3.22 -6.94 -4.59
N LEU A 103 -4.05 -6.51 -3.65
CA LEU A 103 -4.74 -7.39 -2.69
C LEU A 103 -6.23 -7.09 -2.77
N GLN A 104 -7.03 -8.14 -2.87
CA GLN A 104 -8.48 -8.03 -2.93
C GLN A 104 -9.07 -7.91 -1.51
N LYS A 105 -10.03 -7.01 -1.33
CA LYS A 105 -10.80 -6.92 -0.09
C LYS A 105 -11.92 -7.98 -0.09
N PRO A 106 -12.22 -8.62 1.03
CA PRO A 106 -11.50 -8.57 2.30
C PRO A 106 -10.21 -9.40 2.24
N VAL A 107 -9.15 -8.91 2.89
CA VAL A 107 -7.87 -9.60 2.86
C VAL A 107 -7.72 -10.49 4.11
N SER A 108 -7.21 -11.70 3.93
CA SER A 108 -6.87 -12.60 5.03
C SER A 108 -5.41 -12.38 5.46
N ILE A 109 -5.07 -12.86 6.65
CA ILE A 109 -3.69 -12.81 7.14
C ILE A 109 -2.74 -13.52 6.18
N PRO A 110 -3.03 -14.75 5.69
CA PRO A 110 -2.12 -15.42 4.74
C PRO A 110 -1.92 -14.63 3.45
N GLU A 111 -2.98 -14.03 2.90
CA GLU A 111 -2.89 -13.25 1.68
C GLU A 111 -2.06 -12.00 1.88
N LEU A 112 -2.28 -11.29 2.99
CA LEU A 112 -1.53 -10.09 3.34
C LEU A 112 -0.06 -10.43 3.51
N LYS A 113 0.23 -11.48 4.26
CA LYS A 113 1.60 -11.93 4.49
C LYS A 113 2.31 -12.28 3.20
N THR A 114 1.67 -13.06 2.34
CA THR A 114 2.23 -13.45 1.05
C THR A 114 2.50 -12.24 0.16
N GLY A 115 1.55 -11.31 0.10
CA GLY A 115 1.72 -10.09 -0.69
C GLY A 115 2.89 -9.23 -0.22
N LEU A 116 3.05 -9.08 1.08
CA LEU A 116 4.16 -8.30 1.64
C LEU A 116 5.50 -9.00 1.41
N GLU A 117 5.56 -10.31 1.64
CA GLU A 117 6.79 -11.08 1.48
C GLU A 117 7.28 -11.11 0.03
N LYS A 118 6.36 -11.02 -0.92
CA LYS A 118 6.71 -10.98 -2.35
C LYS A 118 7.66 -9.83 -2.67
N PHE A 119 7.48 -8.68 -2.02
CA PHE A 119 8.32 -7.51 -2.25
C PHE A 119 9.42 -7.34 -1.22
N LEU A 120 9.20 -7.76 0.01
CA LEU A 120 10.08 -7.46 1.14
C LEU A 120 10.85 -8.68 1.67
N GLY A 121 10.51 -9.88 1.22
CA GLY A 121 11.00 -11.09 1.87
C GLY A 121 10.29 -11.30 3.21
N LYS A 122 10.80 -12.20 4.02
CA LYS A 122 10.18 -12.49 5.32
C LYS A 122 10.42 -11.34 6.30
N PRO A 123 9.51 -11.11 7.26
CA PRO A 123 9.71 -10.11 8.31
C PRO A 123 10.97 -10.41 9.14
N GLU A 124 11.59 -9.35 9.60
CA GLU A 124 12.76 -9.45 10.47
C GLU A 124 12.36 -9.78 11.91
#